data_8f717c4ad80ecdae7ccf3824f6363384
#
_entry.id   8f717c4ad80ecdae7ccf3824f6363384
#
_cell.length_a   1.000
_cell.length_b   1.000
_cell.length_c   1.000
_cell.angle_alpha   90.00
_cell.angle_beta   90.00
_cell.angle_gamma   90.00
#
_symmetry.space_group_name_H-M   'P 1'
#
loop_
_entity.id
_entity.type
_entity.pdbx_description
1 polymer ?
#
loop_
_entity_poly.entity_id
_entity_poly.type
_entity_poly.pdbx_seq_one_letter_code
_entity_poly.pdbx_strand_id
1 'polypeptide(L)'
;MEAKDIILKAIQHRTSENPISNVELAQLCRSYGFNLSTERVREEIRLMRKDGVLILSQASAGGGYYMSRSMDDYLRFRNTNLLPRVIDMQDTMKLMDYAAKREYKMDAQARLF
;
A
#
# COMPACT_ATOMS: atom_id res chain seq x y z
N MET A 1 -18.59 -16.45 -0.75
CA MET A 1 -18.04 -15.09 -0.52
C MET A 1 -16.76 -15.21 0.25
N GLU A 2 -15.70 -14.63 -0.25
CA GLU A 2 -14.40 -14.63 0.42
C GLU A 2 -14.21 -13.36 1.25
N ALA A 3 -13.23 -13.38 2.16
CA ALA A 3 -12.94 -12.23 3.00
C ALA A 3 -12.61 -10.98 2.17
N LYS A 4 -11.88 -11.15 1.05
CA LYS A 4 -11.54 -10.02 0.16
C LYS A 4 -12.77 -9.32 -0.40
N ASP A 5 -13.86 -10.05 -0.61
CA ASP A 5 -15.10 -9.47 -1.12
C ASP A 5 -15.75 -8.56 -0.08
N ILE A 6 -15.69 -8.95 1.18
CA ILE A 6 -16.19 -8.13 2.28
C ILE A 6 -15.38 -6.85 2.41
N ILE A 7 -14.06 -6.98 2.34
CA ILE A 7 -13.14 -5.83 2.41
C ILE A 7 -13.42 -4.86 1.28
N LEU A 8 -13.52 -5.36 0.06
CA LEU A 8 -13.76 -4.53 -1.11
C LEU A 8 -15.09 -3.80 -1.02
N LYS A 9 -16.17 -4.51 -0.66
CA LYS A 9 -17.48 -3.89 -0.51
C LYS A 9 -17.47 -2.78 0.53
N ALA A 10 -16.81 -3.03 1.65
CA ALA A 10 -16.74 -2.02 2.71
C ALA A 10 -15.99 -0.76 2.22
N ILE A 11 -14.90 -0.94 1.50
CA ILE A 11 -14.10 0.19 1.01
C ILE A 11 -14.81 0.94 -0.13
N GLN A 12 -15.58 0.24 -0.97
CA GLN A 12 -16.27 0.85 -2.11
C GLN A 12 -17.20 2.00 -1.73
N HIS A 13 -17.70 1.99 -0.53
CA HIS A 13 -18.61 3.03 -0.04
C HIS A 13 -17.92 4.13 0.75
N ARG A 14 -16.59 4.06 0.87
CA ARG A 14 -15.83 5.03 1.65
C ARG A 14 -15.18 6.08 0.76
N THR A 15 -14.98 7.25 1.35
CA THR A 15 -14.35 8.40 0.71
C THR A 15 -13.19 8.88 1.57
N SER A 16 -12.41 9.83 1.07
CA SER A 16 -11.33 10.44 1.84
C SER A 16 -11.81 11.10 3.13
N GLU A 17 -13.07 11.52 3.17
CA GLU A 17 -13.67 12.16 4.35
C GLU A 17 -14.15 11.15 5.36
N ASN A 18 -14.37 9.91 4.94
CA ASN A 18 -14.87 8.85 5.81
C ASN A 18 -14.20 7.52 5.46
N PRO A 19 -12.88 7.41 5.67
CA PRO A 19 -12.16 6.15 5.36
C PRO A 19 -12.47 5.09 6.41
N ILE A 20 -12.17 3.83 6.07
CA ILE A 20 -12.32 2.72 7.00
C ILE A 20 -10.93 2.17 7.35
N SER A 21 -10.67 1.99 8.64
CA SER A 21 -9.39 1.49 9.11
C SER A 21 -9.24 -0.01 8.91
N ASN A 22 -7.99 -0.51 8.95
CA ASN A 22 -7.75 -1.94 8.88
C ASN A 22 -8.32 -2.68 10.10
N VAL A 23 -8.37 -2.03 11.25
CA VAL A 23 -8.98 -2.59 12.46
C VAL A 23 -10.48 -2.79 12.25
N GLU A 24 -11.15 -1.77 11.73
CA GLU A 24 -12.58 -1.84 11.43
C GLU A 24 -12.88 -2.92 10.37
N LEU A 25 -12.02 -3.03 9.35
CA LEU A 25 -12.16 -4.06 8.32
C LEU A 25 -11.99 -5.46 8.91
N ALA A 26 -11.02 -5.66 9.80
CA ALA A 26 -10.82 -6.94 10.46
C ALA A 26 -12.03 -7.31 11.32
N GLN A 27 -12.60 -6.33 12.04
CA GLN A 27 -13.80 -6.54 12.84
C GLN A 27 -15.00 -6.91 11.98
N LEU A 28 -15.16 -6.24 10.85
CA LEU A 28 -16.24 -6.53 9.92
C LEU A 28 -16.12 -7.95 9.36
N CYS A 29 -14.93 -8.35 8.93
CA CYS A 29 -14.68 -9.71 8.46
C CYS A 29 -15.01 -10.75 9.53
N ARG A 30 -14.65 -10.46 10.78
CA ARG A 30 -14.92 -11.35 11.89
C ARG A 30 -16.42 -11.55 12.10
N SER A 31 -17.21 -10.49 11.92
CA SER A 31 -18.67 -10.57 12.04
C SER A 31 -19.29 -11.47 10.97
N TYR A 32 -18.58 -11.69 9.86
CA TYR A 32 -19.01 -12.61 8.79
C TYR A 32 -18.35 -13.98 8.90
N GLY A 33 -17.65 -14.25 9.99
CA GLY A 33 -17.05 -15.57 10.24
C GLY A 33 -15.61 -15.72 9.74
N PHE A 34 -14.97 -14.64 9.28
CA PHE A 34 -13.59 -14.66 8.81
C PHE A 34 -12.68 -14.05 9.87
N ASN A 35 -11.84 -14.86 10.48
CA ASN A 35 -10.94 -14.41 11.54
C ASN A 35 -9.63 -13.92 10.92
N LEU A 36 -9.59 -12.66 10.50
CA LEU A 36 -8.41 -12.05 9.89
C LEU A 36 -7.72 -11.08 10.84
N SER A 37 -6.39 -11.14 10.86
CA SER A 37 -5.58 -10.13 11.53
C SER A 37 -5.54 -8.85 10.67
N THR A 38 -5.10 -7.75 11.28
CA THR A 38 -4.92 -6.50 10.53
C THR A 38 -3.85 -6.63 9.45
N GLU A 39 -2.81 -7.43 9.70
CA GLU A 39 -1.78 -7.72 8.70
C GLU A 39 -2.36 -8.45 7.51
N ARG A 40 -3.27 -9.38 7.74
CA ARG A 40 -3.92 -10.11 6.66
C ARG A 40 -4.83 -9.20 5.85
N VAL A 41 -5.52 -8.27 6.51
CA VAL A 41 -6.32 -7.27 5.81
C VAL A 41 -5.44 -6.42 4.89
N ARG A 42 -4.29 -5.96 5.38
CA ARG A 42 -3.35 -5.19 4.57
C ARG A 42 -2.85 -5.99 3.37
N GLU A 43 -2.58 -7.27 3.57
CA GLU A 43 -2.12 -8.14 2.49
C GLU A 43 -3.19 -8.31 1.40
N GLU A 44 -4.45 -8.49 1.79
CA GLU A 44 -5.54 -8.58 0.82
C GLU A 44 -5.68 -7.28 0.02
N ILE A 45 -5.54 -6.13 0.67
CA ILE A 45 -5.59 -4.83 0.00
C ILE A 45 -4.41 -4.68 -0.96
N ARG A 46 -3.21 -5.10 -0.54
CA ARG A 46 -2.02 -5.04 -1.39
C ARG A 46 -2.24 -5.86 -2.67
N LEU A 47 -2.80 -7.05 -2.54
CA LEU A 47 -3.07 -7.91 -3.68
C LEU A 47 -4.13 -7.31 -4.62
N MET A 48 -5.18 -6.72 -4.06
CA MET A 48 -6.21 -6.06 -4.86
C MET A 48 -5.63 -4.86 -5.63
N ARG A 49 -4.73 -4.10 -5.01
CA ARG A 49 -4.05 -2.99 -5.68
C ARG A 49 -3.21 -3.48 -6.85
N LYS A 50 -2.55 -4.63 -6.71
CA LYS A 50 -1.79 -5.23 -7.81
C LYS A 50 -2.69 -5.68 -8.95
N ASP A 51 -3.92 -6.01 -8.66
CA ASP A 51 -4.93 -6.34 -9.67
C ASP A 51 -5.57 -5.10 -10.29
N GLY A 52 -5.12 -3.91 -9.92
CA GLY A 52 -5.60 -2.67 -10.50
C GLY A 52 -6.79 -2.04 -9.78
N VAL A 53 -7.13 -2.51 -8.60
CA VAL A 53 -8.22 -1.91 -7.81
C VAL A 53 -7.68 -0.64 -7.14
N LEU A 54 -8.37 0.48 -7.37
CA LEU A 54 -7.91 1.79 -6.92
C LEU A 54 -8.33 2.07 -5.47
N ILE A 55 -7.79 1.28 -4.56
CA ILE A 55 -7.96 1.47 -3.12
C ILE A 55 -6.89 2.45 -2.66
N LEU A 56 -7.32 3.59 -2.15
CA LEU A 56 -6.44 4.63 -1.65
C LEU A 56 -6.40 4.59 -0.13
N SER A 57 -5.44 5.28 0.45
CA SER A 57 -5.33 5.39 1.90
C SER A 57 -4.84 6.77 2.27
N GLN A 58 -5.16 7.20 3.49
CA GLN A 58 -4.63 8.44 4.02
C GLN A 58 -3.94 8.19 5.35
N ALA A 59 -2.88 8.95 5.59
CA ALA A 59 -2.04 8.78 6.76
C ALA A 59 -2.50 9.61 7.96
N SER A 60 -3.41 10.57 7.74
CA SER A 60 -3.84 11.49 8.79
C SER A 60 -4.83 10.83 9.76
N ALA A 61 -4.84 11.31 11.00
CA ALA A 61 -5.84 11.06 12.04
C ALA A 61 -6.47 9.66 12.00
N GLY A 62 -5.69 8.64 12.36
CA GLY A 62 -6.20 7.29 12.43
C GLY A 62 -6.13 6.49 11.14
N GLY A 63 -5.76 7.14 10.04
CA GLY A 63 -5.60 6.48 8.76
C GLY A 63 -6.89 5.88 8.22
N GLY A 64 -6.79 5.11 7.15
CA GLY A 64 -7.92 4.39 6.63
C GLY A 64 -7.90 4.30 5.12
N TYR A 65 -8.76 3.44 4.61
CA TYR A 65 -8.87 3.15 3.18
C TYR A 65 -10.16 3.72 2.62
N TYR A 66 -10.12 4.07 1.36
CA TYR A 66 -11.29 4.57 0.62
C TYR A 66 -11.09 4.28 -0.86
N MET A 67 -12.16 4.38 -1.64
CA MET A 67 -12.10 4.13 -3.06
C MET A 67 -11.86 5.43 -3.83
N SER A 68 -10.98 5.37 -4.83
CA SER A 68 -10.77 6.50 -5.73
C SER A 68 -12.07 6.83 -6.47
N ARG A 69 -12.44 8.11 -6.53
CA ARG A 69 -13.64 8.58 -7.24
C ARG A 69 -13.28 9.35 -8.52
N SER A 70 -12.02 9.72 -8.67
CA SER A 70 -11.59 10.55 -9.79
C SER A 70 -10.10 10.37 -10.05
N MET A 71 -9.65 10.84 -11.20
CA MET A 71 -8.22 10.90 -11.50
C MET A 71 -7.49 11.79 -10.49
N ASP A 72 -8.13 12.87 -10.04
CA ASP A 72 -7.53 13.78 -9.04
C ASP A 72 -7.30 13.07 -7.72
N ASP A 73 -8.24 12.26 -7.26
CA ASP A 73 -8.08 11.44 -6.05
C ASP A 73 -6.85 10.55 -6.17
N TYR A 74 -6.76 9.82 -7.28
CA TYR A 74 -5.66 8.90 -7.52
C TYR A 74 -4.33 9.64 -7.60
N LEU A 75 -4.24 10.72 -8.36
CA LEU A 75 -3.00 11.46 -8.53
C LEU A 75 -2.53 12.08 -7.22
N ARG A 76 -3.45 12.57 -6.40
CA ARG A 76 -3.11 13.10 -5.08
C ARG A 76 -2.50 12.00 -4.21
N PHE A 77 -3.13 10.83 -4.15
CA PHE A 77 -2.61 9.70 -3.41
C PHE A 77 -1.25 9.24 -3.96
N ARG A 78 -1.15 9.09 -5.28
CA ARG A 78 0.08 8.66 -5.94
C ARG A 78 1.24 9.59 -5.59
N ASN A 79 1.02 10.89 -5.70
CA ASN A 79 2.08 11.87 -5.53
C ASN A 79 2.46 12.10 -4.07
N THR A 80 1.53 11.90 -3.14
CA THR A 80 1.81 12.12 -1.70
C THR A 80 2.22 10.84 -0.97
N ASN A 81 1.78 9.67 -1.43
CA ASN A 81 2.04 8.42 -0.70
C ASN A 81 2.97 7.46 -1.44
N LEU A 82 2.77 7.26 -2.74
CA LEU A 82 3.55 6.27 -3.49
C LEU A 82 4.85 6.82 -4.03
N LEU A 83 4.79 7.95 -4.71
CA LEU A 83 5.95 8.53 -5.39
C LEU A 83 7.11 8.84 -4.44
N PRO A 84 6.89 9.46 -3.26
CA PRO A 84 7.99 9.71 -2.34
C PRO A 84 8.70 8.44 -1.87
N ARG A 85 7.97 7.34 -1.71
CA ARG A 85 8.56 6.05 -1.33
C ARG A 85 9.41 5.47 -2.44
N VAL A 86 8.97 5.61 -3.69
CA VAL A 86 9.75 5.16 -4.86
C VAL A 86 11.05 5.93 -4.95
N ILE A 87 10.98 7.26 -4.84
CA ILE A 87 12.14 8.14 -4.90
C ILE A 87 13.13 7.81 -3.78
N ASP A 88 12.62 7.67 -2.55
CA ASP A 88 13.45 7.34 -1.40
C ASP A 88 14.16 5.99 -1.59
N MET A 89 13.45 5.00 -2.09
CA MET A 89 14.02 3.68 -2.33
C MET A 89 15.08 3.73 -3.44
N GLN A 90 14.85 4.50 -4.50
CA GLN A 90 15.83 4.68 -5.57
C GLN A 90 17.09 5.38 -5.05
N ASP A 91 16.93 6.40 -4.22
CA ASP A 91 18.05 7.11 -3.62
C ASP A 91 18.86 6.19 -2.71
N THR A 92 18.18 5.39 -1.89
CA THR A 92 18.83 4.43 -1.00
C THR A 92 19.63 3.42 -1.81
N MET A 93 19.03 2.86 -2.87
CA MET A 93 19.71 1.89 -3.72
C MET A 93 20.96 2.51 -4.38
N LYS A 94 20.82 3.73 -4.86
CA LYS A 94 21.93 4.45 -5.50
C LYS A 94 23.08 4.65 -4.52
N LEU A 95 22.79 5.06 -3.29
CA LEU A 95 23.80 5.26 -2.25
C LEU A 95 24.45 3.95 -1.83
N MET A 96 23.67 2.88 -1.72
CA MET A 96 24.20 1.56 -1.37
C MET A 96 25.09 1.00 -2.49
N ASP A 97 24.67 1.17 -3.75
CA ASP A 97 25.48 0.78 -4.90
C ASP A 97 26.83 1.50 -4.91
N TYR A 98 26.81 2.80 -4.62
CA TYR A 98 28.02 3.60 -4.53
C TYR A 98 28.94 3.10 -3.42
N ALA A 99 28.38 2.83 -2.25
CA ALA A 99 29.13 2.30 -1.12
C ALA A 99 29.71 0.93 -1.42
N ALA A 100 28.95 0.06 -2.08
CA ALA A 100 29.41 -1.28 -2.45
C ALA A 100 30.58 -1.21 -3.43
N LYS A 101 30.50 -0.32 -4.42
CA LYS A 101 31.60 -0.12 -5.38
C LYS A 101 32.87 0.35 -4.67
N ARG A 102 32.71 1.25 -3.70
CA ARG A 102 33.86 1.76 -2.93
C ARG A 102 34.45 0.67 -2.04
N GLU A 103 33.60 -0.14 -1.40
CA GLU A 103 34.03 -1.21 -0.50
C GLU A 103 34.67 -2.38 -1.23
N TYR A 104 34.05 -2.81 -2.34
CA TYR A 104 34.47 -3.98 -3.09
C TYR A 104 35.14 -3.66 -4.42
N LYS A 105 35.39 -2.40 -4.68
CA LYS A 105 36.07 -1.89 -5.89
C LYS A 105 35.37 -2.32 -7.17
N MET A 106 36.16 -2.65 -8.19
CA MET A 106 35.61 -2.99 -9.51
C MET A 106 34.88 -4.32 -9.55
N ASP A 107 35.17 -5.21 -8.61
CA ASP A 107 34.54 -6.54 -8.58
C ASP A 107 33.05 -6.48 -8.30
N ALA A 108 32.63 -5.53 -7.50
CA ALA A 108 31.21 -5.37 -7.18
C ALA A 108 30.37 -5.04 -8.41
N GLN A 109 30.90 -4.23 -9.30
CA GLN A 109 30.19 -3.81 -10.51
C GLN A 109 29.91 -4.99 -11.44
N ALA A 110 30.87 -5.91 -11.56
CA ALA A 110 30.70 -7.10 -12.39
C ALA A 110 29.65 -8.08 -11.81
N ARG A 111 29.50 -8.09 -10.51
CA ARG A 111 28.57 -9.01 -9.81
C ARG A 111 27.17 -8.50 -9.67
N LEU A 112 26.97 -7.19 -9.76
CA LEU A 112 25.64 -6.58 -9.62
C LEU A 112 24.80 -6.77 -10.86
N PHE A 113 25.38 -7.14 -11.93
CA PHE A 113 24.74 -7.33 -13.21
C PHE A 113 25.12 -8.69 -13.82
#